data_2cf2b2c463af69b867ef3f2854c1b262
#
_entry.id   2cf2b2c463af69b867ef3f2854c1b262
#
_cell.length_a   1.000
_cell.length_b   1.000
_cell.length_c   1.000
_cell.angle_alpha   90.00
_cell.angle_beta   90.00
_cell.angle_gamma   90.00
#
_symmetry.space_group_name_H-M   'P 1'
#
loop_
_entity.id
_entity.type
_entity.pdbx_description
1 polymer ?
#
loop_
_entity_poly.entity_id
_entity_poly.type
_entity_poly.pdbx_seq_one_letter_code
_entity_poly.pdbx_strand_id
1 'polypeptide(L)'
;PKRWSMVYQQMDVEEDSTFDPVCVKGSMDARRNVGPLVAGAHDAPRNMASVYVMCGIDPAVKGNTGFCVYAVDRLSGRRWVLDAYYLTAPTPKQIRERIEEITVKFSPHEFIVEANAYQLALVQDELINEFLASRGVLMKPHYTHSHNKKDLEYGVASMSGLFGTTEINSVNKAPVHAGDNLLSLPQGHTPGIKKLVDELVSWSAEVPTRYRQQDLVMSLWFCELRARELVTASKRKQFYGGTSQFLSARDKERRYVINLDDVAAEQEGQRVYI
;
A
#
# COMPACT_ATOMS: atom_id res chain seq x y z
N PRO A 1 19.05 -13.54 21.91
CA PRO A 1 19.01 -12.74 20.70
C PRO A 1 18.62 -11.29 20.98
N LYS A 2 17.55 -10.97 21.77
CA LYS A 2 17.13 -9.60 22.15
C LYS A 2 18.26 -8.78 22.76
N ARG A 3 18.94 -9.33 23.75
CA ARG A 3 20.02 -8.65 24.48
C ARG A 3 21.19 -8.30 23.56
N TRP A 4 21.44 -9.11 22.56
CA TRP A 4 22.46 -8.86 21.54
C TRP A 4 22.05 -7.73 20.57
N SER A 5 20.81 -7.73 20.11
CA SER A 5 20.29 -6.68 19.21
C SER A 5 20.22 -5.32 19.90
N MET A 6 19.76 -5.25 21.15
CA MET A 6 19.69 -4.00 21.93
C MET A 6 21.06 -3.42 22.26
N VAL A 7 22.04 -4.27 22.62
CA VAL A 7 23.36 -3.81 23.09
C VAL A 7 24.32 -3.53 21.94
N TYR A 8 24.25 -4.29 20.84
CA TYR A 8 25.23 -4.21 19.76
C TYR A 8 24.73 -3.52 18.49
N GLN A 9 23.43 -3.46 18.27
CA GLN A 9 22.88 -2.81 17.06
C GLN A 9 22.09 -1.55 17.36
N GLN A 10 21.92 -1.17 18.62
CA GLN A 10 21.08 -0.03 19.06
C GLN A 10 19.67 -0.04 18.42
N MET A 11 19.15 -1.23 18.21
CA MET A 11 17.81 -1.42 17.66
C MET A 11 16.93 -2.00 18.75
N ASP A 12 15.89 -1.26 19.14
CA ASP A 12 14.75 -1.81 19.87
C ASP A 12 13.96 -2.71 18.92
N VAL A 13 14.39 -3.97 18.82
CA VAL A 13 13.62 -5.00 18.11
C VAL A 13 12.59 -5.52 19.10
N GLU A 14 11.37 -5.06 18.97
CA GLU A 14 10.23 -5.66 19.66
C GLU A 14 10.09 -7.10 19.18
N GLU A 15 10.01 -8.06 20.13
CA GLU A 15 9.92 -9.52 19.84
C GLU A 15 8.71 -9.86 18.97
N ASP A 16 7.72 -8.97 18.92
CA ASP A 16 6.42 -9.15 18.29
C ASP A 16 6.25 -8.37 16.98
N SER A 17 7.35 -7.89 16.37
CA SER A 17 7.24 -7.23 15.05
C SER A 17 6.73 -8.21 14.00
N THR A 18 5.66 -7.81 13.33
CA THR A 18 5.06 -8.59 12.23
C THR A 18 5.94 -8.64 10.98
N PHE A 19 6.74 -7.60 10.76
CA PHE A 19 7.66 -7.49 9.62
C PHE A 19 9.09 -7.73 10.09
N ASP A 20 9.69 -8.84 9.66
CA ASP A 20 11.08 -9.17 9.99
C ASP A 20 12.03 -8.07 9.51
N PRO A 21 12.81 -7.43 10.42
CA PRO A 21 13.73 -6.35 10.04
C PRO A 21 14.78 -6.78 9.00
N VAL A 22 15.18 -8.05 8.98
CA VAL A 22 16.13 -8.59 8.01
C VAL A 22 15.50 -8.62 6.62
N CYS A 23 14.24 -9.06 6.53
CA CYS A 23 13.48 -9.10 5.29
C CYS A 23 13.18 -7.70 4.75
N VAL A 24 12.72 -6.78 5.61
CA VAL A 24 12.45 -5.38 5.21
C VAL A 24 13.72 -4.72 4.67
N LYS A 25 14.84 -4.83 5.37
CA LYS A 25 16.13 -4.28 4.91
C LYS A 25 16.66 -4.98 3.67
N GLY A 26 16.50 -6.29 3.59
CA GLY A 26 16.88 -7.08 2.41
C GLY A 26 16.08 -6.76 1.14
N SER A 27 14.89 -6.16 1.30
CA SER A 27 14.08 -5.67 0.19
C SER A 27 14.50 -4.29 -0.33
N MET A 28 15.49 -3.65 0.30
CA MET A 28 16.03 -2.36 -0.14
C MET A 28 17.05 -2.58 -1.25
N ASP A 29 16.81 -1.99 -2.42
CA ASP A 29 17.75 -2.03 -3.55
C ASP A 29 18.69 -0.83 -3.50
N ALA A 30 19.97 -1.11 -3.20
CA ALA A 30 21.01 -0.09 -3.10
C ALA A 30 21.27 0.68 -4.41
N ARG A 31 20.82 0.14 -5.56
CA ARG A 31 21.00 0.76 -6.88
C ARG A 31 19.80 1.59 -7.32
N ARG A 32 18.71 1.59 -6.53
CA ARG A 32 17.47 2.30 -6.86
C ARG A 32 17.27 3.51 -5.96
N ASN A 33 17.20 4.67 -6.55
CA ASN A 33 16.81 5.90 -5.90
C ASN A 33 15.28 6.08 -5.88
N VAL A 34 14.78 6.98 -5.05
CA VAL A 34 13.39 7.42 -5.10
C VAL A 34 13.09 8.13 -6.42
N GLY A 35 11.98 7.81 -7.03
CA GLY A 35 11.56 8.39 -8.31
C GLY A 35 10.71 7.45 -9.14
N PRO A 36 10.25 7.88 -10.31
CA PRO A 36 9.56 7.04 -11.27
C PRO A 36 10.42 5.86 -11.73
N LEU A 37 9.77 4.76 -12.10
CA LEU A 37 10.46 3.65 -12.77
C LEU A 37 10.94 4.11 -14.15
N VAL A 38 12.17 3.74 -14.47
CA VAL A 38 12.82 4.08 -15.76
C VAL A 38 12.96 2.81 -16.58
N ALA A 39 12.46 2.80 -17.80
CA ALA A 39 12.61 1.67 -18.70
C ALA A 39 14.11 1.33 -18.92
N GLY A 40 14.42 0.04 -18.85
CA GLY A 40 15.80 -0.44 -18.98
C GLY A 40 16.65 -0.35 -17.71
N ALA A 41 16.15 0.22 -16.62
CA ALA A 41 16.83 0.11 -15.33
C ALA A 41 16.88 -1.36 -14.88
N HIS A 42 17.87 -1.70 -14.02
CA HIS A 42 18.13 -3.10 -13.62
C HIS A 42 16.95 -3.82 -12.97
N ASP A 43 16.07 -3.08 -12.28
CA ASP A 43 14.88 -3.60 -11.60
C ASP A 43 13.57 -3.24 -12.31
N ALA A 44 13.66 -2.58 -13.46
CA ALA A 44 12.48 -2.19 -14.23
C ALA A 44 11.71 -3.41 -14.77
N PRO A 45 10.39 -3.35 -14.86
CA PRO A 45 9.61 -4.38 -15.53
C PRO A 45 9.95 -4.44 -17.01
N ARG A 46 9.87 -5.66 -17.59
CA ARG A 46 10.12 -5.85 -19.02
C ARG A 46 9.16 -5.06 -19.91
N ASN A 47 7.96 -4.84 -19.43
CA ASN A 47 6.94 -4.09 -20.15
C ASN A 47 6.38 -2.97 -19.26
N MET A 48 6.78 -1.73 -19.53
CA MET A 48 6.28 -0.56 -18.80
C MET A 48 4.76 -0.34 -18.94
N ALA A 49 4.14 -0.80 -20.03
CA ALA A 49 2.69 -0.68 -20.23
C ALA A 49 1.87 -1.58 -19.28
N SER A 50 2.49 -2.59 -18.66
CA SER A 50 1.83 -3.40 -17.62
C SER A 50 1.91 -2.78 -16.22
N VAL A 51 2.72 -1.74 -16.05
CA VAL A 51 2.90 -1.07 -14.76
C VAL A 51 1.70 -0.18 -14.45
N TYR A 52 1.24 -0.29 -13.22
CA TYR A 52 0.22 0.56 -12.65
C TYR A 52 0.79 1.32 -11.47
N VAL A 53 0.80 2.64 -11.55
CA VAL A 53 1.30 3.53 -10.49
C VAL A 53 0.11 4.05 -9.69
N MET A 54 0.22 4.06 -8.37
CA MET A 54 -0.80 4.56 -7.46
C MET A 54 -0.17 5.24 -6.26
N CYS A 55 -0.95 6.00 -5.51
CA CYS A 55 -0.51 6.57 -4.25
C CYS A 55 -1.56 6.31 -3.17
N GLY A 56 -1.16 5.69 -2.08
CA GLY A 56 -1.97 5.56 -0.86
C GLY A 56 -1.81 6.79 0.02
N ILE A 57 -2.90 7.24 0.62
CA ILE A 57 -2.91 8.38 1.54
C ILE A 57 -3.64 7.95 2.82
N ASP A 58 -2.95 8.08 3.96
CA ASP A 58 -3.55 8.00 5.30
C ASP A 58 -3.60 9.41 5.90
N PRO A 59 -4.70 10.15 5.72
CA PRO A 59 -4.80 11.54 6.16
C PRO A 59 -5.30 11.60 7.61
N ALA A 60 -4.59 12.31 8.48
CA ALA A 60 -5.05 12.55 9.84
C ALA A 60 -5.68 13.94 10.00
N VAL A 61 -6.72 14.00 10.83
CA VAL A 61 -7.42 15.26 11.21
C VAL A 61 -6.59 16.11 12.15
N LYS A 62 -5.97 15.44 13.12
CA LYS A 62 -5.06 16.02 14.11
C LYS A 62 -3.89 15.06 14.26
N GLY A 63 -2.89 15.21 13.44
CA GLY A 63 -1.77 14.28 13.44
C GLY A 63 -1.00 14.34 12.16
N ASN A 64 -0.48 13.22 11.75
CA ASN A 64 0.39 13.15 10.60
C ASN A 64 -0.35 12.57 9.40
N THR A 65 0.08 12.93 8.20
CA THR A 65 -0.46 12.38 6.96
C THR A 65 0.65 11.65 6.23
N GLY A 66 0.44 10.37 5.97
CA GLY A 66 1.33 9.53 5.19
C GLY A 66 0.91 9.45 3.72
N PHE A 67 1.90 9.42 2.83
CA PHE A 67 1.73 9.17 1.40
C PHE A 67 2.74 8.11 0.99
N CYS A 68 2.27 7.04 0.35
CA CYS A 68 3.13 6.03 -0.24
C CYS A 68 2.89 5.95 -1.74
N VAL A 69 3.90 6.30 -2.55
CA VAL A 69 3.83 6.16 -4.01
C VAL A 69 4.31 4.78 -4.39
N TYR A 70 3.48 4.04 -5.08
CA TYR A 70 3.62 2.61 -5.29
C TYR A 70 3.38 2.23 -6.75
N ALA A 71 4.12 1.26 -7.23
CA ALA A 71 3.92 0.69 -8.55
C ALA A 71 3.76 -0.83 -8.47
N VAL A 72 2.93 -1.39 -9.35
CA VAL A 72 2.78 -2.83 -9.53
C VAL A 72 2.82 -3.19 -11.00
N ASP A 73 3.60 -4.20 -11.35
CA ASP A 73 3.49 -4.86 -12.64
C ASP A 73 2.33 -5.87 -12.59
N ARG A 74 1.26 -5.56 -13.29
CA ARG A 74 0.03 -6.36 -13.30
C ARG A 74 0.22 -7.77 -13.87
N LEU A 75 1.28 -8.01 -14.64
CA LEU A 75 1.58 -9.31 -15.26
C LEU A 75 2.41 -10.20 -14.33
N SER A 76 3.53 -9.70 -13.84
CA SER A 76 4.42 -10.47 -12.96
C SER A 76 3.96 -10.45 -11.50
N GLY A 77 3.28 -9.41 -11.10
CA GLY A 77 2.94 -9.15 -9.69
C GLY A 77 4.07 -8.52 -8.89
N ARG A 78 5.20 -8.16 -9.52
CA ARG A 78 6.28 -7.44 -8.85
C ARG A 78 5.87 -6.02 -8.48
N ARG A 79 6.37 -5.53 -7.38
CA ARG A 79 5.95 -4.28 -6.74
C ARG A 79 7.15 -3.40 -6.39
N TRP A 80 6.93 -2.08 -6.39
CA TRP A 80 7.94 -1.09 -6.03
C TRP A 80 7.32 0.02 -5.19
N VAL A 81 7.95 0.36 -4.08
CA VAL A 81 7.75 1.68 -3.47
C VAL A 81 8.59 2.67 -4.27
N LEU A 82 7.97 3.69 -4.83
CA LEU A 82 8.67 4.71 -5.63
C LEU A 82 9.17 5.87 -4.78
N ASP A 83 8.37 6.27 -3.79
CA ASP A 83 8.70 7.29 -2.81
C ASP A 83 7.70 7.22 -1.63
N ALA A 84 8.05 7.87 -0.52
CA ALA A 84 7.14 8.03 0.61
C ALA A 84 7.30 9.45 1.18
N TYR A 85 6.17 10.04 1.60
CA TYR A 85 6.14 11.38 2.18
C TYR A 85 5.36 11.37 3.48
N TYR A 86 5.81 12.19 4.41
CA TYR A 86 5.23 12.28 5.72
C TYR A 86 5.10 13.76 6.10
N LEU A 87 3.87 14.19 6.40
CA LEU A 87 3.56 15.54 6.79
C LEU A 87 3.07 15.56 8.23
N THR A 88 3.68 16.38 9.07
CA THR A 88 3.27 16.54 10.47
C THR A 88 2.23 17.64 10.58
N ALA A 89 1.05 17.30 11.10
CA ALA A 89 -0.09 18.21 11.30
C ALA A 89 -0.36 19.13 10.08
N PRO A 90 -0.48 18.58 8.86
CA PRO A 90 -0.57 19.41 7.66
C PRO A 90 -1.90 20.13 7.58
N THR A 91 -1.86 21.31 6.98
CA THR A 91 -3.06 22.02 6.54
C THR A 91 -3.64 21.35 5.28
N PRO A 92 -4.93 21.54 4.98
CA PRO A 92 -5.53 21.05 3.73
C PRO A 92 -4.77 21.52 2.48
N LYS A 93 -4.26 22.75 2.49
CA LYS A 93 -3.44 23.29 1.41
C LYS A 93 -2.15 22.48 1.20
N GLN A 94 -1.43 22.14 2.27
CA GLN A 94 -0.19 21.35 2.18
C GLN A 94 -0.47 19.91 1.67
N ILE A 95 -1.60 19.32 2.03
CA ILE A 95 -2.01 18.03 1.49
C ILE A 95 -2.26 18.14 -0.01
N ARG A 96 -2.97 19.19 -0.46
CA ARG A 96 -3.21 19.44 -1.89
C ARG A 96 -1.91 19.64 -2.66
N GLU A 97 -1.03 20.52 -2.20
CA GLU A 97 0.28 20.76 -2.81
C GLU A 97 1.07 19.46 -2.95
N ARG A 98 1.01 18.57 -1.95
CA ARG A 98 1.67 17.26 -2.02
C ARG A 98 1.03 16.33 -3.06
N ILE A 99 -0.29 16.31 -3.18
CA ILE A 99 -1.00 15.54 -4.22
C ILE A 99 -0.60 16.05 -5.61
N GLU A 100 -0.54 17.37 -5.80
CA GLU A 100 -0.11 17.99 -7.06
C GLU A 100 1.33 17.62 -7.42
N GLU A 101 2.26 17.72 -6.47
CA GLU A 101 3.67 17.34 -6.66
C GLU A 101 3.82 15.85 -7.04
N ILE A 102 3.12 14.96 -6.32
CA ILE A 102 3.14 13.53 -6.62
C ILE A 102 2.56 13.27 -8.01
N THR A 103 1.47 13.94 -8.37
CA THR A 103 0.83 13.80 -9.67
C THR A 103 1.76 14.21 -10.80
N VAL A 104 2.45 15.33 -10.67
CA VAL A 104 3.40 15.82 -11.68
C VAL A 104 4.63 14.90 -11.78
N LYS A 105 5.17 14.45 -10.64
CA LYS A 105 6.41 13.66 -10.59
C LYS A 105 6.23 12.22 -11.05
N PHE A 106 5.13 11.57 -10.64
CA PHE A 106 4.96 10.12 -10.83
C PHE A 106 3.86 9.73 -11.79
N SER A 107 2.98 10.66 -12.18
CA SER A 107 1.81 10.42 -13.04
C SER A 107 1.02 9.18 -12.60
N PRO A 108 0.54 9.12 -11.33
CA PRO A 108 -0.20 7.97 -10.84
C PRO A 108 -1.52 7.82 -11.59
N HIS A 109 -2.03 6.61 -11.71
CA HIS A 109 -3.35 6.34 -12.28
C HIS A 109 -4.45 6.64 -11.26
N GLU A 110 -4.16 6.46 -9.96
CA GLU A 110 -5.12 6.72 -8.90
C GLU A 110 -4.45 7.05 -7.56
N PHE A 111 -5.17 7.83 -6.76
CA PHE A 111 -4.94 7.98 -5.33
C PHE A 111 -5.96 7.14 -4.57
N ILE A 112 -5.54 6.46 -3.50
CA ILE A 112 -6.38 5.67 -2.63
C ILE A 112 -6.31 6.32 -1.24
N VAL A 113 -7.43 6.86 -0.79
CA VAL A 113 -7.46 7.69 0.41
C VAL A 113 -8.30 7.00 1.48
N GLU A 114 -7.78 6.86 2.70
CA GLU A 114 -8.64 6.45 3.82
C GLU A 114 -9.81 7.42 3.95
N ALA A 115 -11.03 6.92 3.94
CA ALA A 115 -12.25 7.72 3.89
C ALA A 115 -13.16 7.48 5.10
N ASN A 116 -12.59 7.49 6.31
CA ASN A 116 -13.38 7.45 7.52
C ASN A 116 -13.91 8.85 7.82
N ALA A 117 -15.22 8.99 8.06
CA ALA A 117 -15.93 10.20 8.49
C ALA A 117 -15.37 11.57 8.01
N TYR A 118 -14.34 12.09 8.64
CA TYR A 118 -13.77 13.41 8.34
C TYR A 118 -12.85 13.42 7.09
N GLN A 119 -12.21 12.32 6.80
CA GLN A 119 -11.26 12.18 5.69
C GLN A 119 -11.97 12.19 4.33
N LEU A 120 -13.30 11.97 4.34
CA LEU A 120 -14.16 12.10 3.16
C LEU A 120 -14.09 13.50 2.54
N ALA A 121 -13.83 14.54 3.34
CA ALA A 121 -13.66 15.91 2.84
C ALA A 121 -12.52 16.05 1.83
N LEU A 122 -11.44 15.27 1.96
CA LEU A 122 -10.34 15.29 0.99
C LEU A 122 -10.76 14.68 -0.34
N VAL A 123 -11.56 13.61 -0.31
CA VAL A 123 -12.09 12.97 -1.53
C VAL A 123 -13.12 13.88 -2.23
N GLN A 124 -13.78 14.74 -1.48
CA GLN A 124 -14.79 15.68 -1.98
C GLN A 124 -14.24 17.07 -2.32
N ASP A 125 -12.93 17.32 -2.14
CA ASP A 125 -12.31 18.61 -2.47
C ASP A 125 -12.37 18.84 -4.00
N GLU A 126 -13.17 19.84 -4.41
CA GLU A 126 -13.42 20.14 -5.81
C GLU A 126 -12.14 20.53 -6.56
N LEU A 127 -11.25 21.34 -5.94
CA LEU A 127 -10.02 21.79 -6.56
C LEU A 127 -9.05 20.63 -6.83
N ILE A 128 -8.96 19.69 -5.89
CA ILE A 128 -8.17 18.46 -6.08
C ILE A 128 -8.77 17.64 -7.21
N ASN A 129 -10.08 17.44 -7.19
CA ASN A 129 -10.75 16.59 -8.17
C ASN A 129 -10.68 17.17 -9.59
N GLU A 130 -10.83 18.48 -9.75
CA GLU A 130 -10.65 19.15 -11.06
C GLU A 130 -9.21 19.00 -11.57
N PHE A 131 -8.22 19.21 -10.69
CA PHE A 131 -6.81 19.06 -11.04
C PHE A 131 -6.49 17.62 -11.46
N LEU A 132 -6.95 16.62 -10.70
CA LEU A 132 -6.73 15.21 -11.00
C LEU A 132 -7.47 14.78 -12.28
N ALA A 133 -8.72 15.18 -12.44
CA ALA A 133 -9.52 14.88 -13.63
C ALA A 133 -8.89 15.43 -14.91
N SER A 134 -8.31 16.65 -14.86
CA SER A 134 -7.58 17.23 -15.99
C SER A 134 -6.38 16.39 -16.46
N ARG A 135 -5.90 15.48 -15.64
CA ARG A 135 -4.77 14.57 -15.89
C ARG A 135 -5.18 13.10 -16.02
N GLY A 136 -6.47 12.80 -15.99
CA GLY A 136 -6.98 11.42 -16.02
C GLY A 136 -6.64 10.60 -14.81
N VAL A 137 -6.37 11.23 -13.66
CA VAL A 137 -6.05 10.57 -12.40
C VAL A 137 -7.32 10.44 -11.57
N LEU A 138 -7.52 9.28 -10.94
CA LEU A 138 -8.69 9.01 -10.12
C LEU A 138 -8.35 9.18 -8.62
N MET A 139 -9.32 9.66 -7.83
CA MET A 139 -9.25 9.59 -6.38
C MET A 139 -10.32 8.63 -5.86
N LYS A 140 -9.89 7.61 -5.11
CA LYS A 140 -10.77 6.55 -4.61
C LYS A 140 -10.78 6.52 -3.10
N PRO A 141 -11.96 6.54 -2.46
CA PRO A 141 -12.09 6.32 -1.04
C PRO A 141 -11.81 4.84 -0.70
N HIS A 142 -11.14 4.62 0.42
CA HIS A 142 -10.98 3.30 1.03
C HIS A 142 -11.48 3.35 2.47
N TYR A 143 -12.46 2.50 2.79
CA TYR A 143 -13.05 2.45 4.13
C TYR A 143 -12.34 1.40 4.97
N THR A 144 -11.77 1.83 6.10
CA THR A 144 -11.07 0.93 7.02
C THR A 144 -11.88 0.72 8.28
N HIS A 145 -11.94 -0.54 8.72
CA HIS A 145 -12.49 -0.94 9.99
C HIS A 145 -11.43 -1.73 10.77
N SER A 146 -11.54 -1.74 12.10
CA SER A 146 -10.60 -2.48 12.95
C SER A 146 -10.50 -3.96 12.59
N HIS A 147 -11.55 -4.53 12.02
CA HIS A 147 -11.62 -5.93 11.62
C HIS A 147 -10.77 -6.22 10.37
N ASN A 148 -10.88 -5.39 9.33
CA ASN A 148 -10.13 -5.62 8.10
C ASN A 148 -8.62 -5.32 8.24
N LYS A 149 -8.23 -4.43 9.17
CA LYS A 149 -6.80 -4.19 9.49
C LYS A 149 -6.11 -5.42 10.12
N LYS A 150 -6.87 -6.26 10.83
CA LYS A 150 -6.37 -7.46 11.53
C LYS A 150 -6.62 -8.77 10.79
N ASP A 151 -7.24 -8.71 9.61
CA ASP A 151 -7.49 -9.88 8.80
C ASP A 151 -6.17 -10.58 8.42
N LEU A 152 -6.16 -11.92 8.48
CA LEU A 152 -4.95 -12.71 8.23
C LEU A 152 -4.57 -12.72 6.75
N GLU A 153 -5.54 -12.61 5.85
CA GLU A 153 -5.33 -12.69 4.40
C GLU A 153 -5.17 -11.32 3.74
N TYR A 154 -5.94 -10.34 4.22
CA TYR A 154 -6.01 -9.00 3.62
C TYR A 154 -5.56 -7.88 4.55
N GLY A 155 -5.36 -8.14 5.83
CA GLY A 155 -4.91 -7.14 6.79
C GLY A 155 -3.46 -6.71 6.58
N VAL A 156 -3.03 -5.75 7.39
CA VAL A 156 -1.68 -5.17 7.30
C VAL A 156 -0.60 -6.23 7.44
N ALA A 157 -0.76 -7.18 8.36
CA ALA A 157 0.19 -8.27 8.58
C ALA A 157 0.44 -9.16 7.35
N SER A 158 -0.55 -9.28 6.47
CA SER A 158 -0.44 -10.09 5.25
C SER A 158 0.59 -9.55 4.24
N MET A 159 1.04 -8.32 4.41
CA MET A 159 2.12 -7.76 3.59
C MET A 159 3.51 -8.32 3.94
N SER A 160 3.68 -8.99 5.08
CA SER A 160 4.99 -9.55 5.49
C SER A 160 5.58 -10.48 4.43
N GLY A 161 4.76 -11.27 3.75
CA GLY A 161 5.19 -12.16 2.67
C GLY A 161 5.73 -11.45 1.42
N LEU A 162 5.59 -10.13 1.31
CA LEU A 162 6.14 -9.37 0.19
C LEU A 162 7.65 -9.13 0.30
N PHE A 163 8.21 -9.26 1.50
CA PHE A 163 9.61 -8.92 1.81
C PHE A 163 10.57 -10.11 1.75
N GLY A 164 10.11 -11.29 1.28
CA GLY A 164 10.92 -12.51 1.27
C GLY A 164 10.94 -13.22 2.62
N THR A 165 11.96 -14.02 2.83
CA THR A 165 12.14 -14.85 4.04
C THR A 165 13.50 -14.62 4.68
N THR A 166 13.66 -15.06 5.93
CA THR A 166 14.95 -15.05 6.63
C THR A 166 15.47 -16.48 6.75
N GLU A 167 16.71 -16.67 6.41
CA GLU A 167 17.46 -17.91 6.63
C GLU A 167 18.61 -17.69 7.61
N ILE A 168 19.06 -18.76 8.24
CA ILE A 168 20.23 -18.72 9.12
C ILE A 168 21.47 -19.11 8.32
N ASN A 169 22.40 -18.19 8.22
CA ASN A 169 23.68 -18.45 7.57
C ASN A 169 24.41 -19.63 8.28
N SER A 170 24.82 -20.63 7.53
CA SER A 170 25.41 -21.86 8.07
C SER A 170 26.76 -21.62 8.77
N VAL A 171 27.50 -20.59 8.37
CA VAL A 171 28.84 -20.28 8.87
C VAL A 171 28.82 -19.45 10.15
N ASN A 172 28.23 -18.27 10.09
CA ASN A 172 28.25 -17.31 11.19
C ASN A 172 26.99 -17.31 12.05
N LYS A 173 26.00 -18.18 11.74
CA LYS A 173 24.70 -18.28 12.43
C LYS A 173 23.92 -16.97 12.49
N ALA A 174 24.25 -15.99 11.63
CA ALA A 174 23.49 -14.74 11.54
C ALA A 174 22.25 -14.91 10.67
N PRO A 175 21.15 -14.21 10.97
CA PRO A 175 20.00 -14.15 10.07
C PRO A 175 20.36 -13.37 8.81
N VAL A 176 20.00 -13.90 7.64
CA VAL A 176 20.21 -13.29 6.33
C VAL A 176 18.93 -13.32 5.55
N HIS A 177 18.71 -12.28 4.75
CA HIS A 177 17.59 -12.26 3.82
C HIS A 177 17.75 -13.35 2.76
N ALA A 178 16.69 -14.09 2.52
CA ALA A 178 16.62 -15.16 1.54
C ALA A 178 15.34 -15.09 0.73
N GLY A 179 15.36 -15.72 -0.43
CA GLY A 179 14.21 -15.77 -1.32
C GLY A 179 13.98 -14.49 -2.13
N ASP A 180 13.05 -14.59 -3.06
CA ASP A 180 12.67 -13.49 -3.92
C ASP A 180 11.63 -12.60 -3.22
N ASN A 181 12.01 -11.38 -2.88
CA ASN A 181 11.03 -10.40 -2.45
C ASN A 181 10.16 -9.92 -3.63
N LEU A 182 8.85 -9.85 -3.40
CA LEU A 182 7.91 -9.30 -4.38
C LEU A 182 7.88 -7.78 -4.35
N LEU A 183 8.22 -7.17 -3.22
CA LEU A 183 8.28 -5.72 -3.02
C LEU A 183 9.72 -5.26 -2.95
N SER A 184 10.08 -4.30 -3.80
CA SER A 184 11.36 -3.60 -3.78
C SER A 184 11.19 -2.21 -3.17
N LEU A 185 12.01 -1.90 -2.17
CA LEU A 185 12.14 -0.57 -1.58
C LEU A 185 13.32 0.18 -2.22
N PRO A 186 13.25 1.50 -2.40
CA PRO A 186 14.40 2.27 -2.83
C PRO A 186 15.43 2.38 -1.71
N GLN A 187 16.67 2.73 -2.05
CA GLN A 187 17.68 3.02 -1.06
C GLN A 187 17.22 4.13 -0.11
N GLY A 188 17.33 3.90 1.20
CA GLY A 188 16.66 4.64 2.26
C GLY A 188 17.23 6.02 2.60
N HIS A 189 17.55 6.85 1.62
CA HIS A 189 18.15 8.16 1.88
C HIS A 189 17.16 9.30 2.11
N THR A 190 15.88 9.13 1.72
CA THR A 190 14.88 10.16 2.00
C THR A 190 14.24 9.97 3.37
N PRO A 191 13.86 11.06 4.04
CA PRO A 191 13.19 10.99 5.35
C PRO A 191 11.91 10.12 5.31
N GLY A 192 11.15 10.18 4.22
CA GLY A 192 9.93 9.39 4.06
C GLY A 192 10.19 7.89 3.97
N ILE A 193 11.17 7.47 3.17
CA ILE A 193 11.53 6.04 3.06
C ILE A 193 12.10 5.52 4.37
N LYS A 194 12.98 6.30 5.02
CA LYS A 194 13.48 5.92 6.35
C LYS A 194 12.35 5.72 7.34
N LYS A 195 11.41 6.66 7.41
CA LYS A 195 10.25 6.59 8.27
C LYS A 195 9.36 5.37 7.96
N LEU A 196 9.13 5.07 6.67
CA LEU A 196 8.37 3.87 6.27
C LEU A 196 9.05 2.59 6.76
N VAL A 197 10.37 2.49 6.62
CA VAL A 197 11.13 1.32 7.12
C VAL A 197 11.04 1.22 8.63
N ASP A 198 11.19 2.33 9.37
CA ASP A 198 11.09 2.37 10.82
C ASP A 198 9.67 1.95 11.29
N GLU A 199 8.61 2.42 10.62
CA GLU A 199 7.23 2.03 10.91
C GLU A 199 6.99 0.55 10.60
N LEU A 200 7.49 0.00 9.50
CA LEU A 200 7.38 -1.42 9.16
C LEU A 200 8.05 -2.28 10.24
N VAL A 201 9.29 -1.98 10.60
CA VAL A 201 10.07 -2.76 11.57
C VAL A 201 9.45 -2.71 12.98
N SER A 202 8.82 -1.61 13.36
CA SER A 202 8.16 -1.45 14.65
C SER A 202 6.67 -1.85 14.66
N TRP A 203 6.10 -2.20 13.50
CA TRP A 203 4.68 -2.53 13.42
C TRP A 203 4.37 -3.89 14.02
N SER A 204 3.39 -3.94 14.94
CA SER A 204 2.85 -5.16 15.52
C SER A 204 1.32 -5.08 15.61
N ALA A 205 0.63 -6.18 15.29
CA ALA A 205 -0.83 -6.26 15.40
C ALA A 205 -1.32 -6.15 16.86
N GLU A 206 -0.49 -6.47 17.83
CA GLU A 206 -0.84 -6.53 19.25
C GLU A 206 -0.78 -5.17 19.93
N VAL A 207 0.09 -4.27 19.47
CA VAL A 207 0.21 -2.92 20.02
C VAL A 207 -1.02 -2.08 19.65
N PRO A 208 -1.72 -1.45 20.61
CA PRO A 208 -2.86 -0.59 20.30
C PRO A 208 -2.51 0.57 19.38
N THR A 209 -3.36 0.86 18.40
CA THR A 209 -3.17 1.89 17.36
C THR A 209 -2.76 3.26 17.93
N ARG A 210 -3.28 3.66 19.11
CA ARG A 210 -2.95 4.94 19.76
C ARG A 210 -1.49 5.11 20.17
N TYR A 211 -0.73 4.02 20.23
CA TYR A 211 0.70 4.01 20.61
C TYR A 211 1.62 3.75 19.41
N ARG A 212 1.07 3.61 18.22
CA ARG A 212 1.82 3.33 16.98
C ARG A 212 1.79 4.50 16.04
N GLN A 213 2.95 4.86 15.52
CA GLN A 213 3.03 5.59 14.26
C GLN A 213 2.93 4.55 13.14
N GLN A 214 1.95 4.70 12.26
CA GLN A 214 1.69 3.72 11.20
C GLN A 214 1.14 4.36 9.92
N ASP A 215 1.22 5.68 9.81
CA ASP A 215 0.59 6.42 8.71
C ASP A 215 1.13 5.99 7.33
N LEU A 216 2.43 5.70 7.25
CA LEU A 216 3.07 5.22 6.01
C LEU A 216 2.81 3.74 5.75
N VAL A 217 2.78 2.91 6.79
CA VAL A 217 2.40 1.49 6.67
C VAL A 217 0.96 1.36 6.21
N MET A 218 0.05 2.20 6.71
CA MET A 218 -1.34 2.24 6.27
C MET A 218 -1.45 2.67 4.81
N SER A 219 -0.75 3.74 4.42
CA SER A 219 -0.71 4.20 3.03
C SER A 219 -0.16 3.13 2.07
N LEU A 220 0.86 2.38 2.48
CA LEU A 220 1.40 1.23 1.75
C LEU A 220 0.36 0.11 1.64
N TRP A 221 -0.34 -0.19 2.72
CA TRP A 221 -1.36 -1.25 2.76
C TRP A 221 -2.52 -0.96 1.80
N PHE A 222 -3.00 0.28 1.69
CA PHE A 222 -4.04 0.65 0.71
C PHE A 222 -3.59 0.37 -0.73
N CYS A 223 -2.33 0.70 -1.04
CA CYS A 223 -1.75 0.39 -2.33
C CYS A 223 -1.66 -1.12 -2.58
N GLU A 224 -1.25 -1.90 -1.57
CA GLU A 224 -1.13 -3.35 -1.71
C GLU A 224 -2.47 -4.04 -1.91
N LEU A 225 -3.52 -3.64 -1.21
CA LEU A 225 -4.87 -4.16 -1.45
C LEU A 225 -5.28 -3.98 -2.91
N ARG A 226 -5.06 -2.78 -3.44
CA ARG A 226 -5.35 -2.47 -4.84
C ARG A 226 -4.47 -3.24 -5.81
N ALA A 227 -3.20 -3.41 -5.50
CA ALA A 227 -2.26 -4.18 -6.32
C ALA A 227 -2.71 -5.65 -6.46
N ARG A 228 -3.19 -6.27 -5.38
CA ARG A 228 -3.74 -7.65 -5.40
C ARG A 228 -4.93 -7.78 -6.34
N GLU A 229 -5.84 -6.82 -6.31
CA GLU A 229 -6.99 -6.79 -7.23
C GLU A 229 -6.53 -6.71 -8.69
N LEU A 230 -5.59 -5.80 -9.00
CA LEU A 230 -5.08 -5.58 -10.35
C LEU A 230 -4.33 -6.81 -10.91
N VAL A 231 -3.50 -7.45 -10.11
CA VAL A 231 -2.78 -8.68 -10.49
C VAL A 231 -3.75 -9.84 -10.70
N THR A 232 -4.73 -10.02 -9.81
CA THR A 232 -5.73 -11.07 -9.92
C THR A 232 -6.60 -10.89 -11.16
N ALA A 233 -7.03 -9.66 -11.44
CA ALA A 233 -7.82 -9.34 -12.63
C ALA A 233 -7.03 -9.59 -13.92
N SER A 234 -5.73 -9.24 -13.94
CA SER A 234 -4.86 -9.49 -15.08
C SER A 234 -4.64 -10.99 -15.33
N LYS A 235 -4.38 -11.76 -14.29
CA LYS A 235 -4.25 -13.23 -14.38
C LYS A 235 -5.53 -13.87 -14.90
N ARG A 236 -6.70 -13.48 -14.38
CA ARG A 236 -7.99 -13.96 -14.88
C ARG A 236 -8.17 -13.67 -16.37
N LYS A 237 -7.82 -12.45 -16.81
CA LYS A 237 -7.92 -12.06 -18.23
C LYS A 237 -7.00 -12.91 -19.11
N GLN A 238 -5.80 -13.27 -18.66
CA GLN A 238 -4.90 -14.17 -19.38
C GLN A 238 -5.45 -15.59 -19.47
N PHE A 239 -6.02 -16.12 -18.39
CA PHE A 239 -6.60 -17.46 -18.39
C PHE A 239 -7.89 -17.58 -19.20
N TYR A 240 -8.73 -16.54 -19.19
CA TYR A 240 -10.06 -16.58 -19.86
C TYR A 240 -10.06 -15.85 -21.21
N GLY A 241 -9.02 -15.09 -21.55
CA GLY A 241 -8.92 -14.37 -22.82
C GLY A 241 -8.79 -15.27 -24.06
N GLY A 242 -8.40 -16.54 -23.88
CA GLY A 242 -8.39 -17.55 -24.95
C GLY A 242 -9.72 -18.26 -25.19
N THR A 243 -10.72 -18.05 -24.34
CA THR A 243 -12.03 -18.71 -24.38
C THR A 243 -13.21 -17.75 -24.41
N SER A 244 -13.03 -16.52 -24.89
CA SER A 244 -14.08 -15.48 -24.89
C SER A 244 -15.28 -15.77 -25.80
N GLN A 245 -15.33 -16.92 -26.45
CA GLN A 245 -16.48 -17.36 -27.28
C GLN A 245 -17.56 -18.13 -26.50
N PHE A 246 -17.36 -18.47 -25.23
CA PHE A 246 -18.29 -19.32 -24.49
C PHE A 246 -18.75 -18.80 -23.12
N LEU A 247 -18.69 -17.51 -22.85
CA LEU A 247 -19.42 -16.95 -21.71
C LEU A 247 -20.89 -16.80 -22.10
N SER A 248 -21.74 -17.69 -21.58
CA SER A 248 -23.17 -17.65 -21.83
C SER A 248 -23.78 -16.34 -21.33
N ALA A 249 -24.92 -15.94 -21.93
CA ALA A 249 -25.66 -14.75 -21.51
C ALA A 249 -25.97 -14.73 -19.99
N ARG A 250 -26.09 -15.91 -19.36
CA ARG A 250 -26.30 -16.09 -17.90
C ARG A 250 -25.17 -15.54 -17.01
N ASP A 251 -23.90 -15.56 -17.46
CA ASP A 251 -22.77 -15.03 -16.67
C ASP A 251 -22.65 -13.52 -16.81
N LYS A 252 -23.25 -12.91 -17.83
CA LYS A 252 -23.32 -11.45 -17.98
C LYS A 252 -24.34 -10.81 -17.04
N GLU A 253 -25.45 -11.48 -16.76
CA GLU A 253 -26.49 -10.98 -15.85
C GLU A 253 -26.07 -11.05 -14.38
N ARG A 254 -25.24 -12.01 -13.97
CA ARG A 254 -24.73 -12.08 -12.57
C ARG A 254 -23.77 -10.96 -12.18
N ARG A 255 -23.25 -10.17 -13.13
CA ARG A 255 -22.33 -9.08 -12.84
C ARG A 255 -22.99 -7.73 -12.50
N TYR A 256 -24.31 -7.63 -12.61
CA TYR A 256 -25.05 -6.38 -12.41
C TYR A 256 -26.22 -6.46 -11.44
N VAL A 257 -26.34 -7.53 -10.68
CA VAL A 257 -27.29 -7.57 -9.56
C VAL A 257 -26.51 -7.24 -8.29
N ILE A 258 -26.19 -5.96 -8.09
CA ILE A 258 -26.21 -5.39 -6.76
C ILE A 258 -27.69 -5.38 -6.41
N ASN A 259 -28.09 -6.31 -5.54
CA ASN A 259 -29.46 -6.39 -5.07
C ASN A 259 -29.75 -5.11 -4.31
N LEU A 260 -30.56 -4.21 -4.87
CA LEU A 260 -30.99 -2.97 -4.21
C LEU A 260 -31.71 -3.27 -2.89
N ASP A 261 -32.20 -4.51 -2.71
CA ASP A 261 -32.83 -4.99 -1.50
C ASP A 261 -31.81 -5.20 -0.35
N ASP A 262 -30.54 -5.53 -0.64
CA ASP A 262 -29.48 -5.64 0.39
C ASP A 262 -29.05 -4.25 0.91
N VAL A 263 -29.14 -3.22 0.09
CA VAL A 263 -28.83 -1.83 0.48
C VAL A 263 -29.96 -1.23 1.33
N ALA A 264 -31.19 -1.63 1.08
CA ALA A 264 -32.35 -1.18 1.87
C ALA A 264 -32.37 -1.81 3.27
N ALA A 265 -31.97 -3.08 3.40
CA ALA A 265 -31.93 -3.79 4.69
C ALA A 265 -30.86 -3.21 5.65
N GLU A 266 -29.72 -2.72 5.15
CA GLU A 266 -28.71 -2.04 5.97
C GLU A 266 -29.15 -0.66 6.47
N GLN A 267 -30.06 0.03 5.77
CA GLN A 267 -30.57 1.34 6.19
C GLN A 267 -31.71 1.22 7.20
N GLU A 268 -32.48 0.15 7.22
CA GLU A 268 -33.52 -0.09 8.22
C GLU A 268 -32.97 -0.56 9.58
N GLY A 269 -31.81 -1.25 9.59
CA GLY A 269 -31.15 -1.70 10.84
C GLY A 269 -30.53 -0.59 11.69
N GLN A 270 -30.41 0.65 11.18
CA GLN A 270 -29.84 1.79 11.92
C GLN A 270 -30.88 2.72 12.55
N ARG A 271 -32.17 2.40 12.49
CA ARG A 271 -33.25 3.26 12.99
C ARG A 271 -33.91 2.76 14.27
N VAL A 272 -33.20 2.19 15.22
CA VAL A 272 -33.72 2.08 16.61
C VAL A 272 -32.58 2.21 17.59
N TYR A 273 -32.35 3.41 18.11
CA TYR A 273 -32.07 3.72 19.52
C TYR A 273 -31.89 5.25 19.63
N ILE A 274 -33.02 5.90 19.93
CA ILE A 274 -33.05 7.20 20.63
C ILE A 274 -33.20 6.90 22.11
#